data_746b49208ecf8d1c2fd34c9895531213
#
_entry.id   746b49208ecf8d1c2fd34c9895531213
#
_cell.length_a   1.000
_cell.length_b   1.000
_cell.length_c   1.000
_cell.angle_alpha   90.00
_cell.angle_beta   90.00
_cell.angle_gamma   90.00
#
_symmetry.space_group_name_H-M   'P 1'
#
loop_
_entity.id
_entity.type
_entity.pdbx_description
1 polymer ?
#
loop_
_entity_poly.entity_id
_entity_poly.type
_entity_poly.pdbx_seq_one_letter_code
_entity_poly.pdbx_strand_id
1 'polypeptide(L)' 'LGLLGTQDELPAEVMELAKQREKARAEKNWSESDALRDKIRALGYAAEDGKNGQVIKKL' A
#
# COMPACT_ATOMS: atom_id res chain seq x y z
N LEU A 1 -15.66 17.82 1.24
CA LEU A 1 -15.80 17.43 -0.12
C LEU A 1 -14.50 16.98 -0.69
N GLY A 2 -13.64 17.88 -1.03
CA GLY A 2 -12.38 17.49 -1.63
C GLY A 2 -11.52 16.69 -0.68
N LEU A 3 -11.87 16.68 0.56
CA LEU A 3 -11.07 15.99 1.54
C LEU A 3 -11.05 14.50 1.34
N LEU A 4 -11.99 13.98 0.61
CA LEU A 4 -12.05 12.55 0.41
C LEU A 4 -11.22 12.08 -0.76
N GLY A 5 -10.69 13.00 -1.53
CA GLY A 5 -10.06 12.64 -2.77
C GLY A 5 -8.83 11.79 -2.62
N THR A 6 -8.18 11.88 -1.49
CA THR A 6 -6.89 11.21 -1.34
C THR A 6 -6.99 9.71 -1.56
N GLN A 7 -7.93 9.08 -0.89
CA GLN A 7 -8.08 7.65 -1.03
C GLN A 7 -8.74 7.27 -2.33
N ASP A 8 -9.63 8.12 -2.79
CA ASP A 8 -10.33 7.84 -4.03
C ASP A 8 -9.40 7.87 -5.22
N GLU A 9 -8.25 8.50 -5.07
CA GLU A 9 -7.30 8.60 -6.17
C GLU A 9 -6.46 7.36 -6.34
N LEU A 10 -6.49 6.46 -5.39
CA LEU A 10 -5.68 5.25 -5.49
C LEU A 10 -6.35 4.24 -6.41
N PRO A 11 -5.60 3.68 -7.37
CA PRO A 11 -6.14 2.62 -8.21
C PRO A 11 -6.52 1.41 -7.36
N ALA A 12 -7.52 0.68 -7.83
CA ALA A 12 -7.93 -0.52 -7.13
C ALA A 12 -6.78 -1.51 -6.97
N GLU A 13 -5.92 -1.58 -7.97
CA GLU A 13 -4.75 -2.46 -7.91
C GLU A 13 -3.86 -2.11 -6.72
N VAL A 14 -3.61 -0.84 -6.54
CA VAL A 14 -2.74 -0.41 -5.44
C VAL A 14 -3.40 -0.71 -4.11
N MET A 15 -4.69 -0.46 -4.01
CA MET A 15 -5.40 -0.75 -2.77
C MET A 15 -5.38 -2.23 -2.45
N GLU A 16 -5.54 -3.06 -3.45
CA GLU A 16 -5.51 -4.50 -3.26
C GLU A 16 -4.14 -4.96 -2.79
N LEU A 17 -3.10 -4.46 -3.44
CA LEU A 17 -1.74 -4.80 -3.06
C LEU A 17 -1.43 -4.33 -1.65
N ALA A 18 -1.95 -3.16 -1.29
CA ALA A 18 -1.73 -2.64 0.05
C ALA A 18 -2.37 -3.55 1.10
N LYS A 19 -3.57 -4.03 0.82
CA LYS A 19 -4.22 -4.95 1.74
C LYS A 19 -3.44 -6.24 1.89
N GLN A 20 -2.97 -6.78 0.78
CA GLN A 20 -2.19 -8.01 0.82
C GLN A 20 -0.89 -7.81 1.58
N ARG A 21 -0.27 -6.65 1.39
CA ARG A 21 0.96 -6.36 2.11
C ARG A 21 0.71 -6.30 3.61
N GLU A 22 -0.38 -5.68 4.00
CA GLU A 22 -0.72 -5.58 5.41
C GLU A 22 -0.93 -6.96 6.02
N LYS A 23 -1.61 -7.82 5.28
CA LYS A 23 -1.84 -9.18 5.74
C LYS A 23 -0.53 -9.95 5.85
N ALA A 24 0.34 -9.80 4.85
CA ALA A 24 1.62 -10.49 4.87
C ALA A 24 2.43 -10.06 6.09
N ARG A 25 2.41 -8.78 6.43
CA ARG A 25 3.14 -8.30 7.59
C ARG A 25 2.55 -8.84 8.88
N ALA A 26 1.23 -8.92 8.95
CA ALA A 26 0.59 -9.48 10.12
C ALA A 26 0.98 -10.93 10.33
N GLU A 27 1.22 -11.64 9.25
CA GLU A 27 1.66 -13.03 9.30
C GLU A 27 3.16 -13.17 9.34
N LYS A 28 3.86 -12.05 9.38
CA LYS A 28 5.32 -12.02 9.39
C LYS A 28 5.92 -12.66 8.15
N ASN A 29 5.21 -12.56 7.06
CA ASN A 29 5.68 -13.07 5.78
C ASN A 29 6.41 -11.93 5.05
N TRP A 30 7.63 -11.69 5.48
CA TRP A 30 8.37 -10.51 5.02
C TRP A 30 8.72 -10.56 3.55
N SER A 31 9.00 -11.75 3.03
CA SER A 31 9.32 -11.89 1.62
C SER A 31 8.16 -11.45 0.75
N GLU A 32 6.97 -11.87 1.11
CA GLU A 32 5.79 -11.48 0.34
C GLU A 32 5.51 -10.00 0.51
N SER A 33 5.69 -9.50 1.70
CA SER A 33 5.50 -8.08 1.96
C SER A 33 6.40 -7.24 1.06
N ASP A 34 7.65 -7.64 0.94
CA ASP A 34 8.59 -6.93 0.09
C ASP A 34 8.20 -6.99 -1.38
N ALA A 35 7.76 -8.16 -1.83
CA ALA A 35 7.33 -8.30 -3.21
C ALA A 35 6.13 -7.42 -3.51
N LEU A 36 5.21 -7.35 -2.57
CA LEU A 36 4.03 -6.52 -2.75
C LEU A 36 4.39 -5.04 -2.76
N ARG A 37 5.32 -4.66 -1.91
CA ARG A 37 5.80 -3.29 -1.90
C ARG A 37 6.42 -2.91 -3.25
N ASP A 38 7.18 -3.83 -3.82
CA ASP A 38 7.78 -3.58 -5.12
C ASP A 38 6.73 -3.43 -6.21
N LYS A 39 5.67 -4.21 -6.14
CA LYS A 39 4.58 -4.10 -7.10
C LYS A 39 3.89 -2.75 -6.98
N ILE A 40 3.66 -2.30 -5.77
CA ILE A 40 3.06 -0.99 -5.55
C ILE A 40 3.94 0.09 -6.16
N ARG A 41 5.24 -0.04 -5.95
CA ARG A 41 6.17 0.94 -6.46
C ARG A 41 6.19 0.96 -7.98
N ALA A 42 6.08 -0.20 -8.60
CA ALA A 42 6.05 -0.29 -10.04
C ALA A 42 4.85 0.42 -10.62
N LEU A 43 3.79 0.56 -9.85
CA LEU A 43 2.61 1.28 -10.29
C LEU A 43 2.70 2.79 -10.03
N GLY A 44 3.82 3.24 -9.48
CA GLY A 44 4.02 4.67 -9.25
C GLY A 44 3.61 5.12 -7.86
N TYR A 45 3.57 4.22 -6.92
CA TYR A 45 3.20 4.53 -5.55
C TYR A 45 4.23 3.96 -4.59
N ALA A 46 4.19 4.41 -3.36
CA ALA A 46 5.09 3.93 -2.33
C ALA A 46 4.30 3.57 -1.09
N ALA A 47 4.63 2.43 -0.51
CA ALA A 47 4.02 2.00 0.74
C ALA A 47 5.01 2.25 1.86
N GLU A 48 4.58 2.99 2.88
CA GLU A 48 5.42 3.31 4.01
C GLU A 48 4.73 2.92 5.30
N ASP A 49 5.51 2.59 6.29
CA ASP A 49 4.97 2.23 7.59
C ASP A 49 4.63 3.48 8.38
N GLY A 50 3.47 3.47 9.00
CA GLY A 50 3.05 4.56 9.83
C GLY A 50 2.59 4.05 11.18
N LYS A 51 2.24 4.98 12.05
CA LYS A 51 1.81 4.62 13.39
C LYS A 51 0.53 3.81 13.39
N ASN A 52 -0.35 4.12 12.47
CA ASN A 52 -1.66 3.46 12.41
C ASN A 52 -1.72 2.46 11.28
N GLY A 53 -0.56 2.00 10.81
CA GLY A 53 -0.52 1.07 9.71
C GLY A 53 0.29 1.66 8.58
N GLN A 54 0.06 1.16 7.38
CA GLN A 54 0.82 1.63 6.25
C GLN A 54 0.16 2.84 5.61
N VAL A 55 0.98 3.66 4.97
CA VAL A 55 0.53 4.81 4.23
C VAL A 55 0.96 4.65 2.79
N ILE A 56 0.06 4.89 1.86
CA ILE A 56 0.36 4.79 0.43
C ILE A 56 0.49 6.20 -0.11
N LYS A 57 1.61 6.46 -0.73
CA LYS A 57 1.89 7.77 -1.32
C LYS A 57 2.12 7.63 -2.81
N LYS A 58 1.75 8.65 -3.54
CA LYS A 58 2.03 8.70 -4.96
C LYS A 58 3.46 9.20 -5.17
N LEU A 59 4.21 8.50 -5.99
CA LEU A 59 5.59 8.91 -6.28
C LEU A 59 5.67 10.06 -7.27
#